data_1c79cbdfb07a2d0c12a1b50c62033746
#
_entry.id   1c79cbdfb07a2d0c12a1b50c62033746
#
_cell.length_a   1.000
_cell.length_b   1.000
_cell.length_c   1.000
_cell.angle_alpha   90.00
_cell.angle_beta   90.00
_cell.angle_gamma   90.00
#
_symmetry.space_group_name_H-M   'P 1'
#
loop_
_entity.id
_entity.type
_entity.pdbx_description
1 polymer ?
#
loop_
_entity_poly.entity_id
_entity_poly.type
_entity_poly.pdbx_seq_one_letter_code
_entity_poly.pdbx_strand_id
1 'polypeptide(L)'
;MDITQLLDICISDKLIDMVISGQKNKSEDKAVKVRIRPVILKNEIEYQVSEFVGRKVLHSNHSAADVKKKIVDYMTEDFKQAQINMTDAAATILSSKSKTLTCKYKKAGQLKVQRDLSHNRTKKYIIQEGKPVAFMIDLGVMGQDGKIIRTRYDKFRQINRFLEYIEDILPKLDKERELTIIDFGCGKSYLTFAMYYNLKELKGYNIRIIGLDLKADVIEHCNELRTRYGYDKLDFYVGDIATYKDVDKVDMVVTLHACDTATDYALAKAVKWGAEVILSVPCCQHEANRTIKSDILSPVMDYGILKERMAAIVTDAARAKLLTANGYDTQILEFIDMEHTPKNLLIRAVKGGKEDISAREKTKDMLEALNLELTIDKLI
;
A
#
# COMPACT_ATOMS: atom_id res chain seq x y z
N MET A 1 34.86 9.12 23.54
CA MET A 1 34.79 9.90 22.28
C MET A 1 33.91 11.10 22.58
N ASP A 2 34.39 12.27 22.33
CA ASP A 2 33.58 13.49 22.43
C ASP A 2 32.66 13.67 21.19
N ILE A 3 31.77 14.63 21.25
CA ILE A 3 30.80 14.83 20.17
C ILE A 3 31.46 15.28 18.86
N THR A 4 32.52 16.07 18.93
CA THR A 4 33.24 16.60 17.74
C THR A 4 33.88 15.42 16.99
N GLN A 5 34.61 14.59 17.69
CA GLN A 5 35.24 13.38 17.14
C GLN A 5 34.17 12.43 16.52
N LEU A 6 33.03 12.26 17.21
CA LEU A 6 31.94 11.43 16.67
C LEU A 6 31.37 12.02 15.39
N LEU A 7 31.08 13.31 15.36
CA LEU A 7 30.52 13.97 14.19
C LEU A 7 31.48 14.01 13.00
N ASP A 8 32.80 14.07 13.26
CA ASP A 8 33.81 13.97 12.20
C ASP A 8 33.77 12.61 11.49
N ILE A 9 33.48 11.55 12.23
CA ILE A 9 33.32 10.22 11.66
C ILE A 9 31.96 10.07 10.96
N CYS A 10 30.89 10.56 11.59
CA CYS A 10 29.51 10.28 11.13
C CYS A 10 29.06 11.18 9.99
N ILE A 11 29.45 12.47 9.99
CA ILE A 11 29.12 13.42 8.91
C ILE A 11 30.10 13.23 7.77
N SER A 12 29.93 12.17 7.03
CA SER A 12 30.78 11.71 5.95
C SER A 12 29.94 11.11 4.82
N ASP A 13 30.60 10.68 3.78
CA ASP A 13 30.00 9.91 2.70
C ASP A 13 29.33 8.60 3.16
N LYS A 14 29.59 8.11 4.37
CA LYS A 14 28.99 6.90 4.94
C LYS A 14 27.67 7.13 5.69
N LEU A 15 27.27 8.37 5.95
CA LEU A 15 26.01 8.66 6.62
C LEU A 15 24.82 8.18 5.77
N ILE A 16 23.89 7.44 6.37
CA ILE A 16 22.59 7.11 5.78
C ILE A 16 21.57 8.15 6.20
N ASP A 17 21.35 8.28 7.49
CA ASP A 17 20.54 9.35 8.08
C ASP A 17 20.85 9.53 9.57
N MET A 18 20.41 10.67 10.10
CA MET A 18 20.40 10.96 11.53
C MET A 18 19.02 11.44 11.92
N VAL A 19 18.52 10.95 13.05
CA VAL A 19 17.24 11.36 13.64
C VAL A 19 17.50 11.91 15.03
N ILE A 20 17.18 13.20 15.24
CA ILE A 20 17.27 13.90 16.51
C ILE A 20 15.87 14.05 17.07
N SER A 21 15.64 13.64 18.32
CA SER A 21 14.31 13.60 18.93
C SER A 21 14.34 13.68 20.46
N GLY A 22 13.13 13.74 21.07
CA GLY A 22 13.00 13.88 22.51
C GLY A 22 13.29 15.31 22.96
N GLN A 23 12.37 16.24 22.69
CA GLN A 23 12.48 17.63 23.14
C GLN A 23 12.80 17.70 24.64
N LYS A 24 13.71 18.59 25.03
CA LYS A 24 13.99 18.94 26.43
C LYS A 24 12.84 19.71 27.06
N ASN A 25 12.34 20.71 26.30
CA ASN A 25 11.21 21.52 26.67
C ASN A 25 10.14 21.39 25.57
N LYS A 26 8.95 20.88 25.90
CA LYS A 26 7.85 20.76 24.96
C LYS A 26 7.36 22.17 24.55
N SER A 27 7.37 22.45 23.26
CA SER A 27 6.83 23.68 22.66
C SER A 27 6.29 23.33 21.28
N GLU A 28 5.11 23.84 20.93
CA GLU A 28 4.49 23.65 19.63
C GLU A 28 5.18 24.45 18.52
N ASP A 29 5.86 25.57 18.90
CA ASP A 29 6.60 26.43 17.97
C ASP A 29 8.01 25.91 17.66
N LYS A 30 8.47 24.87 18.35
CA LYS A 30 9.78 24.26 18.13
C LYS A 30 9.66 22.91 17.46
N ALA A 31 10.71 22.50 16.75
CA ALA A 31 10.78 21.20 16.12
C ALA A 31 10.63 20.06 17.14
N VAL A 32 9.69 19.17 16.92
CA VAL A 32 9.48 17.93 17.73
C VAL A 32 10.50 16.85 17.35
N LYS A 33 11.05 16.96 16.15
CA LYS A 33 12.01 16.02 15.55
C LYS A 33 12.80 16.73 14.46
N VAL A 34 14.08 16.35 14.32
CA VAL A 34 14.91 16.79 13.20
C VAL A 34 15.44 15.54 12.49
N ARG A 35 15.41 15.52 11.17
CA ARG A 35 16.05 14.48 10.36
C ARG A 35 17.11 15.09 9.47
N ILE A 36 18.30 14.48 9.43
CA ILE A 36 19.42 14.92 8.61
C ILE A 36 19.81 13.76 7.70
N ARG A 37 20.02 14.05 6.41
CA ARG A 37 20.53 13.08 5.45
C ARG A 37 21.46 13.73 4.43
N PRO A 38 22.45 13.00 3.90
CA PRO A 38 23.25 13.50 2.78
C PRO A 38 22.41 13.58 1.51
N VAL A 39 22.66 14.60 0.71
CA VAL A 39 22.06 14.83 -0.61
C VAL A 39 23.16 15.34 -1.55
N ILE A 40 23.04 15.06 -2.84
CA ILE A 40 23.93 15.64 -3.86
C ILE A 40 23.27 16.89 -4.42
N LEU A 41 23.91 18.04 -4.24
CA LEU A 41 23.55 19.31 -4.86
C LEU A 41 24.75 19.86 -5.63
N LYS A 42 24.58 20.23 -6.89
CA LYS A 42 25.63 20.76 -7.76
C LYS A 42 26.91 19.91 -7.76
N ASN A 43 26.79 18.59 -7.74
CA ASN A 43 27.87 17.60 -7.65
C ASN A 43 28.66 17.58 -6.32
N GLU A 44 28.20 18.27 -5.29
CA GLU A 44 28.79 18.24 -3.95
C GLU A 44 27.83 17.57 -2.95
N ILE A 45 28.37 16.94 -1.91
CA ILE A 45 27.58 16.37 -0.84
C ILE A 45 27.23 17.48 0.15
N GLU A 46 25.95 17.79 0.23
CA GLU A 46 25.36 18.62 1.27
C GLU A 46 24.48 17.78 2.21
N TYR A 47 24.08 18.37 3.33
CA TYR A 47 23.26 17.70 4.33
C TYR A 47 21.92 18.42 4.45
N GLN A 48 20.85 17.73 4.02
CA GLN A 48 19.50 18.22 4.15
C GLN A 48 19.02 18.03 5.57
N VAL A 49 18.69 19.13 6.23
CA VAL A 49 18.05 19.17 7.56
C VAL A 49 16.55 19.36 7.37
N SER A 50 15.76 18.47 7.94
CA SER A 50 14.29 18.52 7.93
C SER A 50 13.81 18.68 9.37
N GLU A 51 13.26 19.85 9.70
CA GLU A 51 12.72 20.18 11.01
C GLU A 51 11.20 20.02 11.00
N PHE A 52 10.66 19.20 11.89
CA PHE A 52 9.23 18.91 12.01
C PHE A 52 8.63 19.83 13.11
N VAL A 53 7.94 20.90 12.71
CA VAL A 53 7.34 21.93 13.58
C VAL A 53 5.83 21.89 13.40
N GLY A 54 5.10 21.42 14.40
CA GLY A 54 3.64 21.26 14.31
C GLY A 54 3.26 20.40 13.09
N ARG A 55 2.48 20.96 12.17
CA ARG A 55 2.06 20.31 10.91
C ARG A 55 2.99 20.61 9.71
N LYS A 56 4.06 21.37 9.91
CA LYS A 56 4.97 21.81 8.84
C LYS A 56 6.29 21.07 8.93
N VAL A 57 6.92 20.85 7.77
CA VAL A 57 8.29 20.37 7.68
C VAL A 57 9.12 21.44 6.97
N LEU A 58 10.11 21.99 7.67
CA LEU A 58 11.03 22.98 7.12
C LEU A 58 12.29 22.27 6.63
N HIS A 59 12.71 22.55 5.42
CA HIS A 59 13.91 21.97 4.83
C HIS A 59 14.97 23.02 4.61
N SER A 60 16.21 22.69 4.96
CA SER A 60 17.39 23.49 4.65
C SER A 60 18.57 22.58 4.29
N ASN A 61 19.47 23.06 3.44
CA ASN A 61 20.68 22.33 3.06
C ASN A 61 21.90 23.03 3.63
N HIS A 62 22.86 22.26 4.10
CA HIS A 62 24.01 22.76 4.82
C HIS A 62 25.29 22.02 4.41
N SER A 63 26.42 22.73 4.48
CA SER A 63 27.74 22.12 4.38
C SER A 63 27.98 21.13 5.54
N ALA A 64 28.97 20.26 5.42
CA ALA A 64 29.39 19.38 6.51
C ALA A 64 29.79 20.15 7.78
N ALA A 65 30.42 21.30 7.63
CA ALA A 65 30.83 22.12 8.78
C ALA A 65 29.61 22.74 9.50
N ASP A 66 28.66 23.27 8.74
CA ASP A 66 27.47 23.93 9.31
C ASP A 66 26.51 22.93 9.95
N VAL A 67 26.30 21.76 9.32
CA VAL A 67 25.44 20.76 9.90
C VAL A 67 25.99 20.20 11.22
N LYS A 68 27.32 20.06 11.35
CA LYS A 68 27.96 19.66 12.63
C LYS A 68 27.63 20.64 13.74
N LYS A 69 27.76 21.95 13.48
CA LYS A 69 27.40 23.01 14.44
C LYS A 69 25.94 22.91 14.85
N LYS A 70 25.03 22.82 13.87
CA LYS A 70 23.59 22.66 14.14
C LYS A 70 23.27 21.44 15.00
N ILE A 71 23.94 20.31 14.76
CA ILE A 71 23.73 19.09 15.55
C ILE A 71 24.14 19.32 17.00
N VAL A 72 25.27 19.98 17.23
CA VAL A 72 25.72 20.32 18.58
C VAL A 72 24.69 21.21 19.28
N ASP A 73 24.20 22.27 18.59
CA ASP A 73 23.20 23.18 19.13
C ASP A 73 21.90 22.43 19.48
N TYR A 74 21.35 21.62 18.58
CA TYR A 74 20.18 20.81 18.83
C TYR A 74 20.35 19.89 20.06
N MET A 75 21.49 19.23 20.17
CA MET A 75 21.73 18.27 21.28
C MET A 75 22.01 19.00 22.61
N THR A 76 22.57 20.19 22.55
CA THR A 76 22.83 20.97 23.76
C THR A 76 21.58 21.67 24.28
N GLU A 77 20.78 22.26 23.39
CA GLU A 77 19.67 23.12 23.80
C GLU A 77 18.30 22.46 23.72
N ASP A 78 18.00 21.75 22.65
CA ASP A 78 16.63 21.39 22.32
C ASP A 78 16.26 19.90 22.51
N PHE A 79 17.19 18.97 22.32
CA PHE A 79 16.87 17.54 22.25
C PHE A 79 17.70 16.68 23.20
N LYS A 80 17.12 15.50 23.56
CA LYS A 80 17.72 14.54 24.48
C LYS A 80 18.51 13.46 23.79
N GLN A 81 18.20 13.12 22.52
CA GLN A 81 18.83 12.02 21.81
C GLN A 81 18.97 12.26 20.32
N ALA A 82 20.02 11.69 19.74
CA ALA A 82 20.18 11.53 18.30
C ALA A 82 20.59 10.09 17.99
N GLN A 83 19.97 9.52 16.97
CA GLN A 83 20.32 8.22 16.41
C GLN A 83 20.93 8.44 15.01
N ILE A 84 22.08 7.83 14.77
CA ILE A 84 22.86 8.00 13.54
C ILE A 84 23.04 6.63 12.90
N ASN A 85 22.58 6.50 11.66
CA ASN A 85 22.74 5.29 10.86
C ASN A 85 23.78 5.54 9.77
N MET A 86 24.74 4.64 9.67
CA MET A 86 25.81 4.66 8.67
C MET A 86 25.83 3.33 7.89
N THR A 87 26.50 3.29 6.79
CA THR A 87 26.64 2.06 5.96
C THR A 87 27.39 0.92 6.69
N ASP A 88 28.27 1.26 7.63
CA ASP A 88 29.18 0.34 8.32
C ASP A 88 29.16 0.50 9.85
N ALA A 89 28.29 1.38 10.37
CA ALA A 89 28.21 1.66 11.80
C ALA A 89 26.85 2.26 12.18
N ALA A 90 26.61 2.31 13.48
CA ALA A 90 25.54 3.10 14.08
C ALA A 90 26.10 3.87 15.28
N ALA A 91 25.56 5.07 15.52
CA ALA A 91 25.94 5.86 16.67
C ALA A 91 24.71 6.46 17.37
N THR A 92 24.87 6.80 18.64
CA THR A 92 23.84 7.44 19.46
C THR A 92 24.48 8.55 20.27
N ILE A 93 23.83 9.70 20.30
CA ILE A 93 24.18 10.83 21.17
C ILE A 93 23.03 10.98 22.17
N LEU A 94 23.37 11.02 23.46
CA LEU A 94 22.41 11.28 24.54
C LEU A 94 22.81 12.55 25.27
N SER A 95 21.83 13.42 25.53
CA SER A 95 22.04 14.66 26.31
C SER A 95 21.37 14.53 27.69
N SER A 96 22.14 14.72 28.75
CA SER A 96 21.63 14.75 30.12
C SER A 96 20.90 16.06 30.44
N LYS A 97 20.25 16.12 31.59
CA LYS A 97 19.64 17.38 32.11
C LYS A 97 20.70 18.47 32.35
N SER A 98 21.92 18.10 32.67
CA SER A 98 23.05 19.02 32.85
C SER A 98 23.77 19.41 31.53
N LYS A 99 23.14 19.13 30.39
CA LYS A 99 23.68 19.36 29.03
C LYS A 99 24.95 18.55 28.70
N THR A 100 25.32 17.57 29.53
CA THR A 100 26.45 16.67 29.24
C THR A 100 26.06 15.71 28.13
N LEU A 101 26.90 15.59 27.09
CA LEU A 101 26.67 14.74 25.93
C LEU A 101 27.44 13.41 26.09
N THR A 102 26.71 12.30 25.95
CA THR A 102 27.29 10.97 25.93
C THR A 102 27.19 10.39 24.54
N CYS A 103 28.32 10.02 23.95
CA CYS A 103 28.45 9.50 22.60
C CYS A 103 28.77 8.01 22.61
N LYS A 104 27.97 7.21 21.91
CA LYS A 104 28.19 5.77 21.70
C LYS A 104 28.35 5.50 20.21
N TYR A 105 29.38 4.76 19.84
CA TYR A 105 29.64 4.33 18.47
C TYR A 105 29.80 2.81 18.42
N LYS A 106 29.11 2.15 17.49
CA LYS A 106 29.16 0.71 17.30
C LYS A 106 29.37 0.40 15.81
N LYS A 107 30.49 -0.25 15.48
CA LYS A 107 30.69 -0.81 14.15
C LYS A 107 29.67 -1.91 13.92
N ALA A 108 29.02 -1.90 12.78
CA ALA A 108 28.13 -2.96 12.30
C ALA A 108 28.75 -3.55 11.02
N GLY A 109 28.42 -4.81 10.70
CA GLY A 109 28.76 -5.36 9.39
C GLY A 109 28.11 -4.52 8.28
N GLN A 110 28.72 -4.51 7.08
CA GLN A 110 28.21 -3.72 5.96
C GLN A 110 26.73 -4.01 5.72
N LEU A 111 25.88 -3.02 6.00
CA LEU A 111 24.49 -3.06 5.58
C LEU A 111 24.46 -2.83 4.08
N LYS A 112 23.92 -3.78 3.31
CA LYS A 112 23.65 -3.63 1.87
C LYS A 112 22.45 -2.66 1.67
N VAL A 113 22.54 -1.45 2.18
CA VAL A 113 21.53 -0.42 1.96
C VAL A 113 21.97 0.44 0.78
N GLN A 114 21.24 0.36 -0.31
CA GLN A 114 21.45 1.24 -1.47
C GLN A 114 21.08 2.67 -1.06
N ARG A 115 22.07 3.59 -1.08
CA ARG A 115 21.83 4.99 -0.74
C ARG A 115 21.14 5.71 -1.87
N ASP A 116 20.09 6.40 -1.55
CA ASP A 116 19.49 7.40 -2.42
C ASP A 116 19.97 8.79 -1.97
N LEU A 117 20.97 9.31 -2.68
CA LEU A 117 21.56 10.64 -2.46
C LEU A 117 20.84 11.73 -3.28
N SER A 118 19.77 11.41 -4.00
CA SER A 118 19.01 12.40 -4.76
C SER A 118 18.39 13.44 -3.82
N HIS A 119 18.53 14.72 -4.17
CA HIS A 119 17.93 15.83 -3.42
C HIS A 119 16.40 15.73 -3.42
N ASN A 120 15.82 15.48 -4.58
CA ASN A 120 14.41 15.19 -4.75
C ASN A 120 14.22 13.67 -4.79
N ARG A 121 13.68 13.09 -3.73
CA ARG A 121 13.23 11.69 -3.76
C ARG A 121 12.05 11.57 -4.71
N THR A 122 12.33 11.14 -5.92
CA THR A 122 11.28 10.67 -6.81
C THR A 122 10.87 9.27 -6.35
N LYS A 123 9.57 9.08 -6.14
CA LYS A 123 9.03 7.74 -5.85
C LYS A 123 9.39 6.84 -7.03
N LYS A 124 10.06 5.72 -6.76
CA LYS A 124 10.33 4.71 -7.80
C LYS A 124 9.04 3.94 -8.06
N TYR A 125 8.38 4.29 -9.13
CA TYR A 125 7.20 3.57 -9.60
C TYR A 125 7.59 2.26 -10.29
N ILE A 126 6.72 1.25 -10.23
CA ILE A 126 6.90 -0.05 -10.89
C ILE A 126 6.83 0.16 -12.40
N ILE A 127 5.79 0.84 -12.89
CA ILE A 127 5.76 1.36 -14.26
C ILE A 127 6.49 2.69 -14.23
N GLN A 128 7.62 2.77 -14.96
CA GLN A 128 8.49 3.94 -14.95
C GLN A 128 8.11 4.93 -16.06
N GLU A 129 8.21 6.20 -15.77
CA GLU A 129 8.17 7.25 -16.79
C GLU A 129 9.37 7.13 -17.74
N GLY A 130 9.17 7.47 -19.01
CA GLY A 130 10.20 7.38 -20.06
C GLY A 130 10.29 6.02 -20.75
N LYS A 131 9.52 5.02 -20.31
CA LYS A 131 9.39 3.72 -21.00
C LYS A 131 7.95 3.57 -21.51
N PRO A 132 7.73 3.61 -22.83
CA PRO A 132 6.38 3.46 -23.38
C PRO A 132 5.76 2.09 -23.02
N VAL A 133 4.52 2.11 -22.54
CA VAL A 133 3.74 0.92 -22.19
C VAL A 133 2.40 0.98 -22.91
N ALA A 134 2.12 0.02 -23.79
CA ALA A 134 1.02 0.08 -24.75
C ALA A 134 -0.35 0.34 -24.09
N PHE A 135 -0.71 -0.43 -23.05
CA PHE A 135 -1.99 -0.23 -22.38
C PHE A 135 -2.10 1.12 -21.64
N MET A 136 -0.98 1.70 -21.18
CA MET A 136 -0.95 3.02 -20.55
C MET A 136 -1.17 4.14 -21.57
N ILE A 137 -0.68 3.93 -22.80
CA ILE A 137 -0.86 4.85 -23.94
C ILE A 137 -2.31 4.82 -24.38
N ASP A 138 -2.89 3.66 -24.61
CA ASP A 138 -4.29 3.50 -25.02
C ASP A 138 -5.26 4.01 -23.93
N LEU A 139 -4.89 3.89 -22.67
CA LEU A 139 -5.63 4.46 -21.53
C LEU A 139 -5.55 6.01 -21.47
N GLY A 140 -4.68 6.62 -22.26
CA GLY A 140 -4.45 8.06 -22.26
C GLY A 140 -3.75 8.56 -20.99
N VAL A 141 -3.00 7.69 -20.32
CA VAL A 141 -2.22 8.04 -19.11
C VAL A 141 -0.77 8.36 -19.48
N MET A 142 -0.27 7.76 -20.56
CA MET A 142 1.11 7.90 -21.03
C MET A 142 1.13 8.34 -22.50
N GLY A 143 2.06 9.20 -22.87
CA GLY A 143 2.33 9.56 -24.25
C GLY A 143 3.17 8.51 -24.97
N GLN A 144 3.26 8.62 -26.31
CA GLN A 144 4.08 7.72 -27.14
C GLN A 144 5.58 7.81 -26.78
N ASP A 145 6.02 8.91 -26.19
CA ASP A 145 7.38 9.13 -25.68
C ASP A 145 7.62 8.55 -24.28
N GLY A 146 6.63 7.89 -23.70
CA GLY A 146 6.68 7.31 -22.36
C GLY A 146 6.47 8.31 -21.23
N LYS A 147 6.22 9.60 -21.52
CA LYS A 147 5.94 10.60 -20.49
C LYS A 147 4.52 10.49 -19.97
N ILE A 148 4.33 10.74 -18.69
CA ILE A 148 3.01 10.71 -18.07
C ILE A 148 2.26 11.99 -18.38
N ILE A 149 1.00 11.85 -18.85
CA ILE A 149 0.11 12.97 -19.12
C ILE A 149 -0.30 13.60 -17.80
N ARG A 150 0.07 14.88 -17.59
CA ARG A 150 -0.06 15.59 -16.31
C ARG A 150 -1.46 15.51 -15.71
N THR A 151 -2.52 15.65 -16.51
CA THR A 151 -3.92 15.55 -16.07
C THR A 151 -4.35 14.14 -15.68
N ARG A 152 -3.53 13.13 -15.97
CA ARG A 152 -3.78 11.70 -15.69
C ARG A 152 -2.80 11.14 -14.65
N TYR A 153 -2.04 11.99 -13.98
CA TYR A 153 -1.02 11.56 -13.03
C TYR A 153 -1.62 10.78 -11.84
N ASP A 154 -2.85 11.13 -11.42
CA ASP A 154 -3.55 10.40 -10.37
C ASP A 154 -3.87 8.96 -10.79
N LYS A 155 -4.30 8.76 -12.05
CA LYS A 155 -4.52 7.43 -12.61
C LYS A 155 -3.22 6.61 -12.67
N PHE A 156 -2.13 7.25 -13.07
CA PHE A 156 -0.80 6.64 -13.04
C PHE A 156 -0.41 6.20 -11.61
N ARG A 157 -0.63 7.05 -10.60
CA ARG A 157 -0.38 6.71 -9.20
C ARG A 157 -1.25 5.55 -8.72
N GLN A 158 -2.53 5.55 -9.07
CA GLN A 158 -3.47 4.48 -8.72
C GLN A 158 -3.01 3.13 -9.27
N ILE A 159 -2.63 3.07 -10.55
CA ILE A 159 -2.13 1.84 -11.19
C ILE A 159 -0.87 1.35 -10.45
N ASN A 160 0.12 2.23 -10.22
CA ASN A 160 1.33 1.84 -9.52
C ASN A 160 1.06 1.42 -8.07
N ARG A 161 0.11 2.04 -7.38
CA ARG A 161 -0.28 1.64 -6.03
C ARG A 161 -0.89 0.24 -6.00
N PHE A 162 -1.72 -0.11 -6.98
CA PHE A 162 -2.22 -1.46 -7.14
C PHE A 162 -1.07 -2.46 -7.35
N LEU A 163 -0.12 -2.13 -8.21
CA LEU A 163 1.05 -2.99 -8.45
C LEU A 163 1.94 -3.13 -7.21
N GLU A 164 2.05 -2.13 -6.34
CA GLU A 164 2.74 -2.25 -5.05
C GLU A 164 2.10 -3.35 -4.17
N TYR A 165 0.76 -3.44 -4.14
CA TYR A 165 0.09 -4.53 -3.41
C TYR A 165 0.33 -5.90 -4.05
N ILE A 166 0.44 -5.98 -5.37
CA ILE A 166 0.85 -7.21 -6.06
C ILE A 166 2.29 -7.57 -5.68
N GLU A 167 3.23 -6.61 -5.69
CA GLU A 167 4.63 -6.84 -5.29
C GLU A 167 4.76 -7.39 -3.86
N ASP A 168 3.97 -6.88 -2.93
CA ASP A 168 3.97 -7.29 -1.53
C ASP A 168 3.61 -8.78 -1.35
N ILE A 169 2.80 -9.33 -2.25
CA ILE A 169 2.33 -10.73 -2.15
C ILE A 169 3.14 -11.70 -3.03
N LEU A 170 4.04 -11.21 -3.90
CA LEU A 170 4.84 -12.07 -4.77
C LEU A 170 5.60 -13.19 -4.03
N PRO A 171 6.17 -12.97 -2.82
CA PRO A 171 6.84 -14.02 -2.07
C PRO A 171 5.93 -15.19 -1.63
N LYS A 172 4.61 -15.03 -1.77
CA LYS A 172 3.60 -16.04 -1.44
C LYS A 172 3.15 -16.84 -2.67
N LEU A 173 3.53 -16.41 -3.87
CA LEU A 173 3.17 -17.06 -5.12
C LEU A 173 4.34 -17.92 -5.62
N ASP A 174 4.00 -19.15 -6.03
CA ASP A 174 4.97 -20.10 -6.58
C ASP A 174 5.37 -19.69 -8.00
N LYS A 175 6.66 -19.36 -8.21
CA LYS A 175 7.18 -18.92 -9.50
C LYS A 175 7.50 -20.06 -10.44
N GLU A 176 7.61 -21.29 -9.93
CA GLU A 176 8.09 -22.46 -10.70
C GLU A 176 6.97 -23.12 -11.54
N ARG A 177 5.72 -22.74 -11.32
CA ARG A 177 4.55 -23.28 -12.05
C ARG A 177 3.68 -22.18 -12.65
N GLU A 178 2.77 -22.57 -13.54
CA GLU A 178 1.74 -21.65 -14.03
C GLU A 178 0.77 -21.30 -12.91
N LEU A 179 0.50 -20.02 -12.72
CA LEU A 179 -0.47 -19.48 -11.77
C LEU A 179 -1.74 -19.06 -12.49
N THR A 180 -2.87 -19.53 -12.00
CA THR A 180 -4.19 -19.10 -12.51
C THR A 180 -4.71 -17.94 -11.64
N ILE A 181 -5.00 -16.82 -12.29
CA ILE A 181 -5.51 -15.60 -11.65
C ILE A 181 -6.87 -15.28 -12.26
N ILE A 182 -7.86 -14.97 -11.43
CA ILE A 182 -9.17 -14.49 -11.90
C ILE A 182 -9.42 -13.07 -11.41
N ASP A 183 -9.84 -12.21 -12.32
CA ASP A 183 -10.30 -10.85 -12.04
C ASP A 183 -11.80 -10.76 -12.30
N PHE A 184 -12.57 -10.68 -11.23
CA PHE A 184 -14.02 -10.59 -11.26
C PHE A 184 -14.50 -9.14 -11.33
N GLY A 185 -15.38 -8.85 -12.30
CA GLY A 185 -15.85 -7.50 -12.56
C GLY A 185 -14.74 -6.63 -13.15
N CYS A 186 -13.97 -7.19 -14.09
CA CYS A 186 -12.77 -6.56 -14.63
C CYS A 186 -13.06 -5.23 -15.36
N GLY A 187 -14.29 -4.98 -15.79
CA GLY A 187 -14.69 -3.75 -16.47
C GLY A 187 -13.77 -3.42 -17.66
N LYS A 188 -13.28 -2.18 -17.74
CA LYS A 188 -12.31 -1.77 -18.78
C LYS A 188 -10.91 -2.36 -18.61
N SER A 189 -10.69 -3.19 -17.63
CA SER A 189 -9.53 -4.07 -17.40
C SER A 189 -8.16 -3.41 -17.33
N TYR A 190 -8.08 -2.09 -17.12
CA TYR A 190 -6.76 -1.42 -17.09
C TYR A 190 -5.86 -1.91 -15.93
N LEU A 191 -6.44 -2.33 -14.80
CA LEU A 191 -5.69 -2.94 -13.70
C LEU A 191 -5.32 -4.40 -14.00
N THR A 192 -6.17 -5.12 -14.72
CA THR A 192 -5.87 -6.47 -15.22
C THR A 192 -4.70 -6.45 -16.20
N PHE A 193 -4.69 -5.50 -17.16
CA PHE A 193 -3.55 -5.29 -18.05
C PHE A 193 -2.28 -4.90 -17.29
N ALA A 194 -2.39 -4.02 -16.29
CA ALA A 194 -1.26 -3.64 -15.44
C ALA A 194 -0.71 -4.84 -14.66
N MET A 195 -1.58 -5.69 -14.11
CA MET A 195 -1.20 -6.92 -13.42
C MET A 195 -0.49 -7.90 -14.35
N TYR A 196 -1.03 -8.14 -15.56
CA TYR A 196 -0.37 -8.98 -16.56
C TYR A 196 1.02 -8.44 -16.90
N TYR A 197 1.13 -7.14 -17.21
CA TYR A 197 2.40 -6.50 -17.54
C TYR A 197 3.42 -6.65 -16.40
N ASN A 198 3.01 -6.41 -15.16
CA ASN A 198 3.91 -6.57 -14.02
C ASN A 198 4.35 -8.01 -13.83
N LEU A 199 3.42 -8.94 -13.73
CA LEU A 199 3.72 -10.33 -13.43
C LEU A 199 4.46 -11.03 -14.57
N LYS A 200 4.01 -10.89 -15.81
CA LYS A 200 4.56 -11.57 -16.97
C LYS A 200 5.78 -10.86 -17.52
N GLU A 201 5.62 -9.56 -17.90
CA GLU A 201 6.66 -8.84 -18.64
C GLU A 201 7.79 -8.34 -17.72
N LEU A 202 7.47 -7.81 -16.53
CA LEU A 202 8.50 -7.28 -15.65
C LEU A 202 9.12 -8.32 -14.71
N LYS A 203 8.34 -9.28 -14.21
CA LYS A 203 8.78 -10.25 -13.20
C LYS A 203 9.01 -11.67 -13.75
N GLY A 204 8.54 -11.97 -14.95
CA GLY A 204 8.74 -13.27 -15.62
C GLY A 204 8.01 -14.44 -14.95
N TYR A 205 6.87 -14.20 -14.30
CA TYR A 205 6.01 -15.27 -13.79
C TYR A 205 5.32 -16.00 -14.94
N ASN A 206 5.16 -17.32 -14.82
CA ASN A 206 4.28 -18.07 -15.69
C ASN A 206 2.84 -17.92 -15.15
N ILE A 207 2.01 -17.17 -15.87
CA ILE A 207 0.65 -16.83 -15.43
C ILE A 207 -0.36 -17.08 -16.55
N ARG A 208 -1.58 -17.40 -16.14
CA ARG A 208 -2.80 -17.28 -16.92
C ARG A 208 -3.78 -16.40 -16.17
N ILE A 209 -4.24 -15.32 -16.80
CA ILE A 209 -5.22 -14.40 -16.20
C ILE A 209 -6.54 -14.54 -16.96
N ILE A 210 -7.64 -14.62 -16.20
CA ILE A 210 -9.01 -14.68 -16.71
C ILE A 210 -9.75 -13.47 -16.15
N GLY A 211 -10.18 -12.56 -17.02
CA GLY A 211 -11.05 -11.45 -16.68
C GLY A 211 -12.51 -11.81 -16.96
N LEU A 212 -13.39 -11.52 -16.04
CA LEU A 212 -14.85 -11.77 -16.17
C LEU A 212 -15.63 -10.48 -15.96
N ASP A 213 -16.57 -10.20 -16.84
CA ASP A 213 -17.56 -9.14 -16.71
C ASP A 213 -18.88 -9.54 -17.37
N LEU A 214 -19.97 -8.88 -16.98
CA LEU A 214 -21.31 -9.15 -17.55
C LEU A 214 -21.53 -8.45 -18.91
N LYS A 215 -20.74 -7.43 -19.23
CA LYS A 215 -20.92 -6.58 -20.41
C LYS A 215 -20.17 -7.13 -21.60
N ALA A 216 -20.89 -7.66 -22.58
CA ALA A 216 -20.30 -8.28 -23.76
C ALA A 216 -19.43 -7.30 -24.60
N ASP A 217 -19.89 -6.06 -24.78
CA ASP A 217 -19.18 -5.01 -25.51
C ASP A 217 -17.83 -4.65 -24.85
N VAL A 218 -17.79 -4.64 -23.52
CA VAL A 218 -16.57 -4.40 -22.75
C VAL A 218 -15.59 -5.56 -22.92
N ILE A 219 -16.08 -6.79 -22.84
CA ILE A 219 -15.27 -8.01 -22.99
C ILE A 219 -14.68 -8.12 -24.42
N GLU A 220 -15.48 -7.84 -25.45
CA GLU A 220 -15.02 -7.81 -26.84
C GLU A 220 -13.85 -6.84 -27.00
N HIS A 221 -14.04 -5.60 -26.53
CA HIS A 221 -13.00 -4.57 -26.57
C HIS A 221 -11.72 -4.99 -25.78
N CYS A 222 -11.87 -5.60 -24.62
CA CYS A 222 -10.72 -6.09 -23.84
C CYS A 222 -9.95 -7.20 -24.59
N ASN A 223 -10.65 -8.09 -25.30
CA ASN A 223 -10.01 -9.13 -26.11
C ASN A 223 -9.31 -8.55 -27.36
N GLU A 224 -9.82 -7.48 -27.97
CA GLU A 224 -9.11 -6.75 -29.02
C GLU A 224 -7.81 -6.14 -28.49
N LEU A 225 -7.87 -5.46 -27.33
CA LEU A 225 -6.72 -4.85 -26.70
C LEU A 225 -5.65 -5.87 -26.30
N ARG A 226 -6.03 -7.01 -25.68
CA ARG A 226 -5.09 -8.04 -25.31
C ARG A 226 -4.32 -8.60 -26.53
N THR A 227 -5.04 -8.78 -27.66
CA THR A 227 -4.44 -9.24 -28.92
C THR A 227 -3.44 -8.20 -29.45
N ARG A 228 -3.81 -6.92 -29.44
CA ARG A 228 -2.94 -5.81 -29.84
C ARG A 228 -1.66 -5.71 -28.99
N TYR A 229 -1.76 -6.01 -27.67
CA TYR A 229 -0.61 -5.97 -26.78
C TYR A 229 0.22 -7.26 -26.80
N GLY A 230 -0.24 -8.33 -27.46
CA GLY A 230 0.43 -9.62 -27.46
C GLY A 230 0.35 -10.36 -26.11
N TYR A 231 -0.74 -10.16 -25.35
CA TYR A 231 -0.92 -10.76 -24.03
C TYR A 231 -1.59 -12.15 -24.16
N ASP A 232 -0.83 -13.15 -24.61
CA ASP A 232 -1.35 -14.48 -25.02
C ASP A 232 -1.97 -15.29 -23.86
N LYS A 233 -1.59 -15.01 -22.61
CA LYS A 233 -2.07 -15.70 -21.41
C LYS A 233 -3.10 -14.88 -20.63
N LEU A 234 -3.74 -13.93 -21.27
CA LEU A 234 -4.81 -13.09 -20.72
C LEU A 234 -6.07 -13.27 -21.56
N ASP A 235 -7.12 -13.81 -20.99
CA ASP A 235 -8.39 -14.06 -21.66
C ASP A 235 -9.54 -13.32 -20.94
N PHE A 236 -10.50 -12.83 -21.71
CA PHE A 236 -11.69 -12.18 -21.16
C PHE A 236 -12.96 -12.91 -21.61
N TYR A 237 -13.87 -13.18 -20.67
CA TYR A 237 -15.12 -13.87 -20.93
C TYR A 237 -16.32 -13.12 -20.35
N VAL A 238 -17.43 -13.17 -21.07
CA VAL A 238 -18.73 -12.74 -20.52
C VAL A 238 -19.18 -13.81 -19.54
N GLY A 239 -19.36 -13.43 -18.28
CA GLY A 239 -19.76 -14.40 -17.27
C GLY A 239 -20.19 -13.78 -15.95
N ASP A 240 -21.12 -14.45 -15.29
CA ASP A 240 -21.54 -14.11 -13.94
C ASP A 240 -20.64 -14.82 -12.92
N ILE A 241 -20.15 -14.05 -11.96
CA ILE A 241 -19.31 -14.53 -10.86
C ILE A 241 -19.96 -15.72 -10.14
N ALA A 242 -21.26 -15.65 -9.88
CA ALA A 242 -21.96 -16.70 -9.12
C ALA A 242 -21.98 -18.06 -9.83
N THR A 243 -22.08 -18.06 -11.15
CA THR A 243 -22.25 -19.26 -11.97
C THR A 243 -20.97 -19.80 -12.62
N TYR A 244 -19.88 -19.03 -12.66
CA TYR A 244 -18.65 -19.44 -13.32
C TYR A 244 -18.02 -20.69 -12.70
N LYS A 245 -17.70 -21.72 -13.52
CA LYS A 245 -17.20 -23.03 -13.07
C LYS A 245 -16.02 -23.58 -13.88
N ASP A 246 -15.48 -22.82 -14.84
CA ASP A 246 -14.56 -23.35 -15.84
C ASP A 246 -13.11 -23.51 -15.35
N VAL A 247 -12.87 -23.42 -14.03
CA VAL A 247 -11.55 -23.65 -13.42
C VAL A 247 -11.69 -24.47 -12.14
N ASP A 248 -10.79 -25.44 -11.96
CA ASP A 248 -10.76 -26.28 -10.75
C ASP A 248 -9.91 -25.69 -9.63
N LYS A 249 -8.86 -24.92 -9.98
CA LYS A 249 -7.94 -24.31 -9.05
C LYS A 249 -7.61 -22.88 -9.48
N VAL A 250 -7.62 -21.97 -8.53
CA VAL A 250 -7.25 -20.57 -8.71
C VAL A 250 -6.23 -20.20 -7.65
N ASP A 251 -5.12 -19.59 -8.05
CA ASP A 251 -4.06 -19.19 -7.14
C ASP A 251 -4.29 -17.79 -6.56
N MET A 252 -4.89 -16.91 -7.36
CA MET A 252 -5.19 -15.55 -6.92
C MET A 252 -6.55 -15.09 -7.47
N VAL A 253 -7.34 -14.49 -6.62
CA VAL A 253 -8.60 -13.84 -6.99
C VAL A 253 -8.46 -12.33 -6.77
N VAL A 254 -8.81 -11.58 -7.80
CA VAL A 254 -8.89 -10.12 -7.77
C VAL A 254 -10.34 -9.72 -8.03
N THR A 255 -10.85 -8.77 -7.28
CA THR A 255 -12.17 -8.18 -7.49
C THR A 255 -12.16 -6.71 -7.08
N LEU A 256 -11.98 -5.84 -8.06
CA LEU A 256 -11.79 -4.41 -7.79
C LEU A 256 -13.06 -3.58 -8.00
N HIS A 257 -14.04 -4.12 -8.73
CA HIS A 257 -15.26 -3.39 -9.08
C HIS A 257 -16.52 -4.27 -9.09
N ALA A 258 -16.51 -5.44 -8.47
CA ALA A 258 -17.73 -6.21 -8.25
C ALA A 258 -18.59 -5.50 -7.20
N CYS A 259 -19.82 -5.16 -7.57
CA CYS A 259 -20.70 -4.38 -6.71
C CYS A 259 -21.48 -5.26 -5.74
N ASP A 260 -21.63 -4.78 -4.49
CA ASP A 260 -22.51 -5.32 -3.46
C ASP A 260 -22.28 -6.82 -3.20
N THR A 261 -23.29 -7.64 -3.34
CA THR A 261 -23.24 -9.10 -3.13
C THR A 261 -22.36 -9.84 -4.16
N ALA A 262 -22.10 -9.27 -5.34
CA ALA A 262 -21.15 -9.85 -6.30
C ALA A 262 -19.73 -9.99 -5.71
N THR A 263 -19.32 -9.05 -4.85
CA THR A 263 -18.08 -9.19 -4.06
C THR A 263 -18.13 -10.43 -3.17
N ASP A 264 -19.25 -10.70 -2.53
CA ASP A 264 -19.42 -11.83 -1.60
C ASP A 264 -19.30 -13.17 -2.32
N TYR A 265 -19.91 -13.30 -3.51
CA TYR A 265 -19.73 -14.47 -4.37
C TYR A 265 -18.29 -14.66 -4.82
N ALA A 266 -17.59 -13.57 -5.15
CA ALA A 266 -16.17 -13.64 -5.52
C ALA A 266 -15.30 -14.16 -4.36
N LEU A 267 -15.52 -13.63 -3.15
CA LEU A 267 -14.79 -14.05 -1.94
C LEU A 267 -15.09 -15.51 -1.60
N ALA A 268 -16.36 -15.92 -1.65
CA ALA A 268 -16.77 -17.30 -1.38
C ALA A 268 -16.14 -18.29 -2.38
N LYS A 269 -16.09 -17.94 -3.67
CA LYS A 269 -15.41 -18.77 -4.67
C LYS A 269 -13.92 -18.84 -4.43
N ALA A 270 -13.28 -17.72 -4.07
CA ALA A 270 -11.86 -17.69 -3.74
C ALA A 270 -11.54 -18.63 -2.57
N VAL A 271 -12.35 -18.62 -1.51
CA VAL A 271 -12.23 -19.55 -0.38
C VAL A 271 -12.42 -21.01 -0.84
N LYS A 272 -13.46 -21.27 -1.64
CA LYS A 272 -13.76 -22.61 -2.15
C LYS A 272 -12.66 -23.19 -3.04
N TRP A 273 -12.03 -22.38 -3.89
CA TRP A 273 -10.88 -22.77 -4.71
C TRP A 273 -9.58 -22.87 -3.91
N GLY A 274 -9.60 -22.39 -2.66
CA GLY A 274 -8.42 -22.34 -1.81
C GLY A 274 -7.35 -21.39 -2.35
N ALA A 275 -7.77 -20.27 -2.94
CA ALA A 275 -6.85 -19.29 -3.51
C ALA A 275 -5.77 -18.86 -2.50
N GLU A 276 -4.52 -18.79 -2.95
CA GLU A 276 -3.41 -18.37 -2.09
C GLU A 276 -3.52 -16.88 -1.71
N VAL A 277 -4.08 -16.08 -2.62
CA VAL A 277 -4.21 -14.62 -2.43
C VAL A 277 -5.58 -14.14 -2.91
N ILE A 278 -6.17 -13.24 -2.12
CA ILE A 278 -7.40 -12.53 -2.46
C ILE A 278 -7.14 -11.02 -2.31
N LEU A 279 -7.43 -10.27 -3.37
CA LEU A 279 -7.40 -8.80 -3.37
C LEU A 279 -8.79 -8.29 -3.76
N SER A 280 -9.48 -7.62 -2.84
CA SER A 280 -10.84 -7.12 -3.07
C SER A 280 -10.95 -5.65 -2.70
N VAL A 281 -11.53 -4.85 -3.60
CA VAL A 281 -11.88 -3.43 -3.35
C VAL A 281 -13.38 -3.28 -3.43
N PRO A 282 -14.09 -3.45 -2.31
CA PRO A 282 -15.55 -3.33 -2.26
C PRO A 282 -15.97 -1.88 -2.52
N CYS A 283 -16.88 -1.66 -3.45
CA CYS A 283 -17.35 -0.32 -3.79
C CYS A 283 -18.78 -0.02 -3.30
N CYS A 284 -19.61 -1.03 -3.07
CA CYS A 284 -21.01 -0.89 -2.69
C CYS A 284 -21.38 -1.88 -1.58
N GLN A 285 -22.27 -1.47 -0.67
CA GLN A 285 -22.77 -2.26 0.44
C GLN A 285 -24.29 -1.99 0.60
N HIS A 286 -25.02 -2.11 -0.50
CA HIS A 286 -26.46 -1.80 -0.55
C HIS A 286 -27.29 -2.79 0.28
N GLU A 287 -26.90 -4.07 0.33
CA GLU A 287 -27.54 -5.09 1.15
C GLU A 287 -27.59 -4.64 2.61
N ALA A 288 -26.45 -4.34 3.21
CA ALA A 288 -26.38 -3.88 4.58
C ALA A 288 -27.08 -2.53 4.80
N ASN A 289 -26.91 -1.57 3.87
CA ASN A 289 -27.52 -0.25 4.00
C ASN A 289 -29.06 -0.30 4.05
N ARG A 290 -29.67 -1.26 3.34
CA ARG A 290 -31.13 -1.44 3.37
C ARG A 290 -31.63 -2.05 4.68
N THR A 291 -30.86 -2.96 5.26
CA THR A 291 -31.35 -3.86 6.33
C THR A 291 -30.82 -3.49 7.72
N ILE A 292 -29.68 -2.83 7.84
CA ILE A 292 -29.04 -2.48 9.13
C ILE A 292 -30.01 -1.72 10.05
N LYS A 293 -30.18 -2.23 11.28
CA LYS A 293 -30.98 -1.64 12.34
C LYS A 293 -30.30 -1.88 13.69
N SER A 294 -30.31 -0.88 14.55
CA SER A 294 -29.81 -0.99 15.91
C SER A 294 -30.42 0.10 16.77
N ASP A 295 -31.03 -0.26 17.87
CA ASP A 295 -31.63 0.72 18.80
C ASP A 295 -30.56 1.62 19.43
N ILE A 296 -29.42 1.04 19.79
CA ILE A 296 -28.28 1.76 20.38
C ILE A 296 -27.68 2.76 19.40
N LEU A 297 -27.64 2.40 18.10
CA LEU A 297 -27.07 3.23 17.04
C LEU A 297 -28.13 4.03 16.26
N SER A 298 -29.37 4.08 16.73
CA SER A 298 -30.44 4.86 16.07
C SER A 298 -30.03 6.30 15.79
N PRO A 299 -29.34 7.04 16.67
CA PRO A 299 -28.91 8.40 16.36
C PRO A 299 -27.94 8.50 15.15
N VAL A 300 -27.22 7.41 14.83
CA VAL A 300 -26.36 7.34 13.64
C VAL A 300 -27.19 6.96 12.41
N MET A 301 -28.13 6.02 12.58
CA MET A 301 -28.98 5.48 11.49
C MET A 301 -30.01 6.47 10.96
N ASP A 302 -30.39 7.47 11.75
CA ASP A 302 -31.31 8.55 11.36
C ASP A 302 -30.76 9.42 10.21
N TYR A 303 -29.44 9.43 10.03
CA TYR A 303 -28.78 10.19 8.97
C TYR A 303 -28.34 9.25 7.84
N GLY A 304 -28.96 9.32 6.66
CA GLY A 304 -28.70 8.43 5.54
C GLY A 304 -27.23 8.29 5.17
N ILE A 305 -26.46 9.38 5.17
CA ILE A 305 -25.02 9.35 4.88
C ILE A 305 -24.22 8.61 5.97
N LEU A 306 -24.60 8.70 7.22
CA LEU A 306 -23.94 7.98 8.32
C LEU A 306 -24.33 6.51 8.30
N LYS A 307 -25.59 6.20 8.01
CA LYS A 307 -26.08 4.83 7.81
C LYS A 307 -25.32 4.12 6.69
N GLU A 308 -25.15 4.77 5.54
CA GLU A 308 -24.37 4.22 4.40
C GLU A 308 -22.91 3.93 4.80
N ARG A 309 -22.27 4.87 5.46
CA ARG A 309 -20.89 4.68 5.94
C ARG A 309 -20.76 3.56 6.96
N MET A 310 -21.71 3.48 7.89
CA MET A 310 -21.73 2.39 8.87
C MET A 310 -21.94 1.04 8.20
N ALA A 311 -22.89 0.93 7.26
CA ALA A 311 -23.13 -0.27 6.47
C ALA A 311 -21.87 -0.71 5.72
N ALA A 312 -21.12 0.23 5.13
CA ALA A 312 -19.86 -0.07 4.46
C ALA A 312 -18.81 -0.63 5.42
N ILE A 313 -18.58 0.02 6.55
CA ILE A 313 -17.59 -0.40 7.56
C ILE A 313 -17.95 -1.80 8.10
N VAL A 314 -19.18 -2.03 8.45
CA VAL A 314 -19.65 -3.31 9.02
C VAL A 314 -19.54 -4.44 8.01
N THR A 315 -19.96 -4.23 6.76
CA THR A 315 -19.88 -5.25 5.72
C THR A 315 -18.43 -5.61 5.40
N ASP A 316 -17.54 -4.64 5.25
CA ASP A 316 -16.15 -4.92 4.93
C ASP A 316 -15.39 -5.53 6.11
N ALA A 317 -15.77 -5.20 7.36
CA ALA A 317 -15.27 -5.87 8.55
C ALA A 317 -15.74 -7.33 8.61
N ALA A 318 -17.01 -7.60 8.30
CA ALA A 318 -17.55 -8.96 8.24
C ALA A 318 -16.83 -9.80 7.17
N ARG A 319 -16.66 -9.27 5.94
CA ARG A 319 -15.90 -9.91 4.86
C ARG A 319 -14.49 -10.29 5.31
N ALA A 320 -13.76 -9.34 5.88
CA ALA A 320 -12.40 -9.56 6.34
C ALA A 320 -12.32 -10.61 7.47
N LYS A 321 -13.23 -10.55 8.43
CA LYS A 321 -13.28 -11.51 9.55
C LYS A 321 -13.68 -12.90 9.13
N LEU A 322 -14.62 -13.05 8.19
CA LEU A 322 -15.01 -14.34 7.65
C LEU A 322 -13.89 -14.98 6.83
N LEU A 323 -13.08 -14.19 6.09
CA LEU A 323 -11.86 -14.69 5.47
C LEU A 323 -10.84 -15.16 6.52
N THR A 324 -10.68 -14.41 7.62
CA THR A 324 -9.81 -14.85 8.74
C THR A 324 -10.32 -16.16 9.34
N ALA A 325 -11.63 -16.31 9.54
CA ALA A 325 -12.24 -17.54 10.04
C ALA A 325 -11.93 -18.75 9.13
N ASN A 326 -11.76 -18.52 7.83
CA ASN A 326 -11.43 -19.55 6.83
C ASN A 326 -9.90 -19.71 6.59
N GLY A 327 -9.06 -19.28 7.50
CA GLY A 327 -7.61 -19.54 7.46
C GLY A 327 -6.79 -18.58 6.61
N TYR A 328 -7.27 -17.35 6.41
CA TYR A 328 -6.52 -16.29 5.74
C TYR A 328 -5.96 -15.28 6.75
N ASP A 329 -4.72 -14.86 6.54
CA ASP A 329 -4.16 -13.65 7.15
C ASP A 329 -4.71 -12.44 6.39
N THR A 330 -5.63 -11.71 7.03
CA THR A 330 -6.43 -10.68 6.36
C THR A 330 -6.11 -9.29 6.90
N GLN A 331 -5.93 -8.35 5.99
CA GLN A 331 -5.66 -6.94 6.28
C GLN A 331 -6.63 -6.06 5.49
N ILE A 332 -7.05 -4.96 6.10
CA ILE A 332 -7.77 -3.88 5.41
C ILE A 332 -6.77 -2.73 5.25
N LEU A 333 -6.55 -2.31 4.02
CA LEU A 333 -5.55 -1.33 3.62
C LEU A 333 -6.22 -0.19 2.85
N GLU A 334 -5.62 0.99 2.86
CA GLU A 334 -6.06 2.11 2.03
C GLU A 334 -5.54 1.90 0.59
N PHE A 335 -6.46 1.78 -0.37
CA PHE A 335 -6.14 1.52 -1.78
C PHE A 335 -5.74 2.78 -2.54
N ILE A 336 -6.55 3.83 -2.40
CA ILE A 336 -6.33 5.16 -2.98
C ILE A 336 -6.64 6.23 -1.95
N ASP A 337 -6.12 7.45 -2.15
CA ASP A 337 -6.34 8.55 -1.21
C ASP A 337 -7.84 8.88 -1.08
N MET A 338 -8.31 9.13 0.13
CA MET A 338 -9.71 9.49 0.42
C MET A 338 -10.18 10.75 -0.32
N GLU A 339 -9.26 11.61 -0.77
CA GLU A 339 -9.57 12.78 -1.58
C GLU A 339 -10.25 12.41 -2.90
N HIS A 340 -10.04 11.19 -3.42
CA HIS A 340 -10.62 10.73 -4.68
C HIS A 340 -11.94 9.99 -4.50
N THR A 341 -12.08 9.21 -3.43
CA THR A 341 -13.32 8.49 -3.09
C THR A 341 -13.31 8.01 -1.64
N PRO A 342 -14.44 8.07 -0.93
CA PRO A 342 -14.56 7.48 0.40
C PRO A 342 -14.56 5.93 0.38
N LYS A 343 -14.73 5.31 -0.81
CA LYS A 343 -14.73 3.85 -1.01
C LYS A 343 -13.36 3.40 -1.51
N ASN A 344 -12.40 3.49 -0.61
CA ASN A 344 -10.97 3.37 -0.90
C ASN A 344 -10.27 2.23 -0.16
N LEU A 345 -11.01 1.26 0.36
CA LEU A 345 -10.44 0.16 1.10
C LEU A 345 -10.10 -1.03 0.19
N LEU A 346 -8.97 -1.66 0.46
CA LEU A 346 -8.55 -2.95 -0.11
C LEU A 346 -8.56 -4.00 1.00
N ILE A 347 -9.32 -5.06 0.84
CA ILE A 347 -9.21 -6.29 1.61
C ILE A 347 -8.14 -7.15 0.94
N ARG A 348 -7.03 -7.36 1.62
CA ARG A 348 -5.95 -8.26 1.22
C ARG A 348 -5.96 -9.47 2.13
N ALA A 349 -6.17 -10.65 1.60
CA ALA A 349 -6.15 -11.90 2.34
C ALA A 349 -5.14 -12.87 1.71
N VAL A 350 -4.26 -13.44 2.53
CA VAL A 350 -3.23 -14.39 2.13
C VAL A 350 -3.44 -15.69 2.89
N LYS A 351 -3.53 -16.80 2.18
CA LYS A 351 -3.72 -18.12 2.78
C LYS A 351 -2.50 -18.53 3.61
N GLY A 352 -2.69 -19.19 4.72
CA GLY A 352 -1.61 -19.67 5.59
C GLY A 352 -1.83 -19.34 7.06
N GLY A 353 -2.95 -18.66 7.40
CA GLY A 353 -3.45 -18.56 8.76
C GLY A 353 -4.10 -19.88 9.20
N LYS A 354 -4.32 -20.02 10.50
CA LYS A 354 -5.19 -21.07 11.04
C LYS A 354 -6.64 -20.60 10.97
N GLU A 355 -7.59 -21.53 10.79
CA GLU A 355 -8.99 -21.21 10.95
C GLU A 355 -9.25 -20.61 12.34
N ASP A 356 -9.99 -19.52 12.39
CA ASP A 356 -10.30 -18.77 13.61
C ASP A 356 -11.80 -18.80 13.89
N ILE A 357 -12.22 -19.79 14.67
CA ILE A 357 -13.62 -19.96 15.10
C ILE A 357 -14.10 -18.71 15.86
N SER A 358 -13.23 -18.11 16.71
CA SER A 358 -13.59 -16.90 17.46
C SER A 358 -13.86 -15.71 16.54
N ALA A 359 -13.19 -15.62 15.38
CA ALA A 359 -13.48 -14.59 14.39
C ALA A 359 -14.88 -14.75 13.80
N ARG A 360 -15.32 -16.00 13.55
CA ARG A 360 -16.67 -16.32 13.08
C ARG A 360 -17.73 -15.96 14.12
N GLU A 361 -17.54 -16.39 15.36
CA GLU A 361 -18.47 -16.09 16.47
C GLU A 361 -18.64 -14.58 16.68
N LYS A 362 -17.56 -13.84 16.76
CA LYS A 362 -17.60 -12.37 16.91
C LYS A 362 -18.27 -11.67 15.73
N THR A 363 -18.12 -12.22 14.52
CA THR A 363 -18.81 -11.68 13.36
C THR A 363 -20.30 -11.91 13.45
N LYS A 364 -20.71 -13.11 13.87
CA LYS A 364 -22.11 -13.45 14.09
C LYS A 364 -22.74 -12.54 15.18
N ASP A 365 -22.10 -12.39 16.32
CA ASP A 365 -22.56 -11.50 17.41
C ASP A 365 -22.76 -10.05 16.91
N MET A 366 -21.81 -9.55 16.10
CA MET A 366 -21.91 -8.21 15.50
C MET A 366 -23.10 -8.10 14.54
N LEU A 367 -23.32 -9.10 13.68
CA LEU A 367 -24.42 -9.10 12.73
C LEU A 367 -25.77 -9.19 13.44
N GLU A 368 -25.89 -10.03 14.47
CA GLU A 368 -27.10 -10.15 15.30
C GLU A 368 -27.41 -8.82 16.03
N ALA A 369 -26.40 -8.17 16.64
CA ALA A 369 -26.57 -6.88 17.32
C ALA A 369 -27.00 -5.74 16.39
N LEU A 370 -26.76 -5.86 15.09
CA LEU A 370 -27.13 -4.90 14.06
C LEU A 370 -28.35 -5.32 13.23
N ASN A 371 -28.99 -6.44 13.58
CA ASN A 371 -30.08 -7.06 12.84
C ASN A 371 -29.74 -7.23 11.33
N LEU A 372 -28.52 -7.69 11.04
CA LEU A 372 -28.01 -7.87 9.69
C LEU A 372 -27.94 -9.33 9.31
N GLU A 373 -28.40 -9.62 8.09
CA GLU A 373 -28.13 -10.87 7.39
C GLU A 373 -27.35 -10.54 6.12
N LEU A 374 -26.08 -10.91 6.06
CA LEU A 374 -25.25 -10.66 4.90
C LEU A 374 -25.11 -11.91 4.04
N THR A 375 -25.08 -11.70 2.72
CA THR A 375 -24.87 -12.77 1.73
C THR A 375 -23.56 -13.51 1.99
N ILE A 376 -22.47 -12.80 2.35
CA ILE A 376 -21.18 -13.42 2.62
C ILE A 376 -21.23 -14.44 3.77
N ASP A 377 -22.00 -14.19 4.83
CA ASP A 377 -22.12 -15.09 5.99
C ASP A 377 -22.84 -16.40 5.65
N LYS A 378 -23.70 -16.37 4.61
CA LYS A 378 -24.42 -17.55 4.11
C LYS A 378 -23.58 -18.38 3.14
N LEU A 379 -22.53 -17.80 2.57
CA LEU A 379 -21.72 -18.41 1.51
C LEU A 379 -20.45 -19.09 2.01
N ILE A 380 -19.86 -18.63 3.13
CA ILE A 380 -18.59 -19.12 3.68
C ILE A 380 -18.59 -19.38 5.18
#